data_4353cfecdb1d5815d4f743cf2125571e
#
_entry.id   4353cfecdb1d5815d4f743cf2125571e
#
_cell.length_a   1.000
_cell.length_b   1.000
_cell.length_c   1.000
_cell.angle_alpha   90.00
_cell.angle_beta   90.00
_cell.angle_gamma   90.00
#
_symmetry.space_group_name_H-M   'P 1'
#
loop_
_entity.id
_entity.type
_entity.pdbx_description
1 polymer ?
#
loop_
_entity_poly.entity_id
_entity_poly.type
_entity_poly.pdbx_seq_one_letter_code
_entity_poly.pdbx_strand_id
1 'polypeptide(L)'
;MSTIRHISFDAIIVGGGGAGMRAALQLAQSGHKTAVITKVFPTRSHTVSAQGGITCAIASADPNDDWRWHMYDTVKGSDYIGDQDAIEYMCSVGPEAVFELEHMGLPFSRTEQGRIYQRPFGGQSKDYGKGGQAARTCAAADRTGHALLHTLYQGNLKNNTVFLNEWYAVDLVKNQDGVVVGVIAICIETGETVYVKSKATVLATGGAGRIYASTTNALINTGDGVGMALRAGVPVQDIEMWQFHPTGIAGAGVLVTEGCRGEGGYLINKHGERFMERYAPNAKDLAGRDVVARSMVKEVLAGNGCGPDGDHVLLKLDHLGEDVLHSRLPGICELSKTFAHVDPVVAPVPVIPTCHYMMGGIATNIHGQAITQDANGNDKIIEGLFAVGEVACVSVHGANRLGGNSLLDLVVFGRAAGLHLEKALKEGIEHRGASESDLEASLQRLSGVNERTSGEDVASLRKQLQTCMQNYFGVFRTGEYMQKGIAELADLRERIAKVKINDKSQGFNTARIEALELQNLLEVAEATAIAAENRKESRGAHAREDFEERDDENWLCHTLYFPGEKRVSKRGVNFAPKTVPMFEPKVRTY
;
A
#
# COMPACT_ATOMS: atom_id res chain seq x y z
N MET A 1 -32.72 12.85 18.02
CA MET A 1 -31.85 11.96 17.28
C MET A 1 -32.04 10.55 17.84
N SER A 2 -32.21 9.52 17.01
CA SER A 2 -32.26 8.13 17.50
C SER A 2 -30.88 7.78 18.06
N THR A 3 -30.84 7.24 19.27
CA THR A 3 -29.62 6.77 19.90
C THR A 3 -29.05 5.62 19.06
N ILE A 4 -27.84 5.80 18.49
CA ILE A 4 -27.19 4.71 17.74
C ILE A 4 -26.75 3.60 18.69
N ARG A 5 -26.69 2.36 18.21
CA ARG A 5 -26.21 1.22 19.00
C ARG A 5 -24.71 1.34 19.27
N HIS A 6 -24.29 0.98 20.47
CA HIS A 6 -22.89 0.93 20.88
C HIS A 6 -22.48 -0.54 21.12
N ILE A 7 -21.32 -0.91 20.59
CA ILE A 7 -20.63 -2.18 20.91
C ILE A 7 -19.20 -1.88 21.33
N SER A 8 -18.56 -2.78 22.07
CA SER A 8 -17.27 -2.49 22.71
C SER A 8 -16.31 -3.68 22.60
N PHE A 9 -15.04 -3.36 22.31
CA PHE A 9 -13.93 -4.29 22.26
C PHE A 9 -12.69 -3.67 22.93
N ASP A 10 -11.72 -4.51 23.33
CA ASP A 10 -10.43 -4.00 23.79
C ASP A 10 -9.66 -3.36 22.64
N ALA A 11 -9.62 -4.02 21.49
CA ALA A 11 -9.04 -3.48 20.28
C ALA A 11 -9.95 -3.74 19.07
N ILE A 12 -9.98 -2.78 18.15
CA ILE A 12 -10.62 -2.97 16.84
C ILE A 12 -9.57 -2.79 15.74
N ILE A 13 -9.64 -3.68 14.76
CA ILE A 13 -8.81 -3.66 13.56
C ILE A 13 -9.72 -3.32 12.39
N VAL A 14 -9.46 -2.23 11.72
CA VAL A 14 -10.21 -1.80 10.53
C VAL A 14 -9.45 -2.25 9.28
N GLY A 15 -9.93 -3.29 8.64
CA GLY A 15 -9.32 -3.93 7.48
C GLY A 15 -8.88 -5.38 7.75
N GLY A 16 -9.44 -6.31 7.00
CA GLY A 16 -9.18 -7.75 7.10
C GLY A 16 -8.08 -8.25 6.16
N GLY A 17 -7.11 -7.40 5.78
CA GLY A 17 -5.94 -7.78 5.00
C GLY A 17 -4.84 -8.42 5.86
N GLY A 18 -3.69 -8.72 5.23
CA GLY A 18 -2.58 -9.41 5.90
C GLY A 18 -2.07 -8.70 7.15
N ALA A 19 -1.88 -7.38 7.10
CA ALA A 19 -1.42 -6.61 8.25
C ALA A 19 -2.43 -6.63 9.41
N GLY A 20 -3.70 -6.36 9.11
CA GLY A 20 -4.76 -6.34 10.11
C GLY A 20 -4.97 -7.70 10.76
N MET A 21 -4.99 -8.77 9.97
CA MET A 21 -5.14 -10.13 10.51
C MET A 21 -3.92 -10.61 11.30
N ARG A 22 -2.69 -10.14 10.95
CA ARG A 22 -1.52 -10.47 11.77
C ARG A 22 -1.58 -9.77 13.13
N ALA A 23 -1.98 -8.50 13.19
CA ALA A 23 -2.18 -7.77 14.44
C ALA A 23 -3.32 -8.38 15.28
N ALA A 24 -4.45 -8.67 14.65
CA ALA A 24 -5.60 -9.31 15.32
C ALA A 24 -5.25 -10.67 15.92
N LEU A 25 -4.49 -11.48 15.19
CA LEU A 25 -4.05 -12.80 15.67
C LEU A 25 -3.23 -12.70 16.96
N GLN A 26 -2.29 -11.78 17.03
CA GLN A 26 -1.47 -11.55 18.22
C GLN A 26 -2.33 -11.21 19.44
N LEU A 27 -3.32 -10.34 19.27
CA LEU A 27 -4.22 -9.90 20.33
C LEU A 27 -5.21 -11.00 20.77
N ALA A 28 -5.74 -11.77 19.82
CA ALA A 28 -6.62 -12.88 20.11
C ALA A 28 -5.89 -14.00 20.87
N GLN A 29 -4.65 -14.32 20.48
CA GLN A 29 -3.81 -15.30 21.19
C GLN A 29 -3.49 -14.88 22.63
N SER A 30 -3.44 -13.59 22.90
CA SER A 30 -3.23 -13.06 24.25
C SER A 30 -4.52 -12.89 25.08
N GLY A 31 -5.67 -13.31 24.53
CA GLY A 31 -6.96 -13.34 25.23
C GLY A 31 -7.71 -12.00 25.26
N HIS A 32 -7.28 -10.99 24.51
CA HIS A 32 -7.99 -9.72 24.43
C HIS A 32 -9.20 -9.78 23.49
N LYS A 33 -10.30 -9.14 23.87
CA LYS A 33 -11.51 -9.05 23.05
C LYS A 33 -11.26 -8.17 21.83
N THR A 34 -10.99 -8.81 20.70
CA THR A 34 -10.57 -8.16 19.46
C THR A 34 -11.59 -8.37 18.35
N ALA A 35 -11.93 -7.32 17.62
CA ALA A 35 -12.76 -7.39 16.42
C ALA A 35 -12.01 -6.88 15.18
N VAL A 36 -12.24 -7.56 14.05
CA VAL A 36 -11.84 -7.11 12.72
C VAL A 36 -13.08 -6.60 12.00
N ILE A 37 -13.08 -5.32 11.63
CA ILE A 37 -14.12 -4.70 10.82
C ILE A 37 -13.65 -4.72 9.36
N THR A 38 -14.40 -5.32 8.48
CA THR A 38 -14.02 -5.44 7.07
C THR A 38 -15.23 -5.27 6.16
N LYS A 39 -15.09 -4.41 5.14
CA LYS A 39 -16.17 -4.14 4.17
C LYS A 39 -16.42 -5.27 3.18
N VAL A 40 -15.48 -6.20 3.07
CA VAL A 40 -15.61 -7.43 2.29
C VAL A 40 -15.26 -8.63 3.18
N PHE A 41 -15.60 -9.82 2.73
CA PHE A 41 -15.15 -11.03 3.43
C PHE A 41 -13.60 -11.06 3.49
N PRO A 42 -12.96 -11.42 4.62
CA PRO A 42 -11.51 -11.27 4.82
C PRO A 42 -10.64 -11.83 3.70
N THR A 43 -10.99 -13.02 3.18
CA THR A 43 -10.24 -13.68 2.10
C THR A 43 -10.38 -13.01 0.74
N ARG A 44 -11.16 -11.93 0.65
CA ARG A 44 -11.32 -11.04 -0.52
C ARG A 44 -10.48 -9.77 -0.42
N SER A 45 -9.71 -9.58 0.65
CA SER A 45 -8.81 -8.44 0.80
C SER A 45 -7.76 -8.40 -0.31
N HIS A 46 -7.25 -7.20 -0.62
CA HIS A 46 -6.29 -7.02 -1.72
C HIS A 46 -5.00 -7.85 -1.56
N THR A 47 -4.61 -8.20 -0.33
CA THR A 47 -3.49 -9.11 -0.04
C THR A 47 -3.59 -10.42 -0.84
N VAL A 48 -4.80 -10.93 -1.11
CA VAL A 48 -5.01 -12.16 -1.90
C VAL A 48 -4.39 -12.07 -3.30
N SER A 49 -4.30 -10.86 -3.86
CA SER A 49 -3.79 -10.60 -5.21
C SER A 49 -2.26 -10.50 -5.29
N ALA A 50 -1.54 -10.57 -4.16
CA ALA A 50 -0.09 -10.48 -4.16
C ALA A 50 0.54 -11.78 -4.70
N GLN A 51 1.26 -11.64 -5.80
CA GLN A 51 1.78 -12.77 -6.59
C GLN A 51 3.26 -13.08 -6.28
N GLY A 52 4.04 -12.05 -6.00
CA GLY A 52 5.51 -12.10 -6.04
C GLY A 52 6.16 -12.95 -4.96
N GLY A 53 5.83 -12.72 -3.71
CA GLY A 53 6.44 -13.35 -2.56
C GLY A 53 6.79 -12.38 -1.44
N ILE A 54 7.36 -12.90 -0.37
CA ILE A 54 7.85 -12.16 0.80
C ILE A 54 9.37 -12.07 0.70
N THR A 55 9.91 -10.87 0.50
CA THR A 55 11.36 -10.67 0.44
C THR A 55 11.96 -10.70 1.83
N CYS A 56 12.83 -11.67 2.11
CA CYS A 56 13.44 -11.85 3.41
C CYS A 56 14.71 -12.70 3.32
N ALA A 57 15.76 -12.27 4.01
CA ALA A 57 17.06 -12.95 4.03
C ALA A 57 17.03 -14.15 4.99
N ILE A 58 16.47 -15.27 4.56
CA ILE A 58 16.43 -16.54 5.33
C ILE A 58 17.54 -17.53 4.96
N ALA A 59 18.47 -17.11 4.12
CA ALA A 59 19.63 -17.91 3.68
C ALA A 59 19.27 -19.28 3.07
N SER A 60 18.12 -19.40 2.42
CA SER A 60 17.68 -20.65 1.79
C SER A 60 18.31 -20.88 0.42
N ALA A 61 18.29 -19.86 -0.44
CA ALA A 61 18.92 -19.93 -1.77
C ALA A 61 20.44 -19.69 -1.72
N ASP A 62 20.90 -18.81 -0.85
CA ASP A 62 22.31 -18.49 -0.62
C ASP A 62 22.59 -18.54 0.89
N PRO A 63 23.43 -19.49 1.35
CA PRO A 63 23.78 -19.61 2.77
C PRO A 63 24.45 -18.37 3.39
N ASN A 64 25.01 -17.50 2.56
CA ASN A 64 25.68 -16.27 3.01
C ASN A 64 24.74 -15.05 2.99
N ASP A 65 23.48 -15.18 2.51
CA ASP A 65 22.57 -14.05 2.48
C ASP A 65 22.28 -13.54 3.89
N ASP A 66 22.32 -12.22 4.06
CA ASP A 66 22.27 -11.55 5.36
C ASP A 66 21.25 -10.42 5.33
N TRP A 67 20.48 -10.26 6.41
CA TRP A 67 19.49 -9.19 6.54
C TRP A 67 20.11 -7.79 6.43
N ARG A 68 21.42 -7.61 6.71
CA ARG A 68 22.11 -6.33 6.55
C ARG A 68 22.26 -5.95 5.08
N TRP A 69 22.42 -6.93 4.18
CA TRP A 69 22.41 -6.70 2.73
C TRP A 69 21.00 -6.31 2.27
N HIS A 70 19.97 -6.98 2.79
CA HIS A 70 18.57 -6.62 2.54
C HIS A 70 18.26 -5.21 3.05
N MET A 71 18.74 -4.83 4.24
CA MET A 71 18.62 -3.48 4.78
C MET A 71 19.29 -2.45 3.85
N TYR A 72 20.54 -2.71 3.42
CA TYR A 72 21.25 -1.85 2.48
C TYR A 72 20.44 -1.61 1.18
N ASP A 73 19.94 -2.69 0.57
CA ASP A 73 19.14 -2.60 -0.65
C ASP A 73 17.85 -1.80 -0.42
N THR A 74 17.20 -1.99 0.73
CA THR A 74 15.97 -1.29 1.07
C THR A 74 16.21 0.20 1.29
N VAL A 75 17.27 0.59 1.98
CA VAL A 75 17.68 2.00 2.16
C VAL A 75 17.99 2.64 0.81
N LYS A 76 18.83 1.98 -0.02
CA LYS A 76 19.12 2.43 -1.39
C LYS A 76 17.85 2.51 -2.24
N GLY A 77 17.01 1.48 -2.20
CA GLY A 77 15.76 1.39 -2.95
C GLY A 77 14.78 2.50 -2.59
N SER A 78 14.71 2.88 -1.30
CA SER A 78 13.87 3.97 -0.78
C SER A 78 14.32 5.38 -1.24
N ASP A 79 15.41 5.45 -1.99
CA ASP A 79 16.11 6.69 -2.37
C ASP A 79 16.46 7.57 -1.17
N TYR A 80 16.87 6.88 -0.08
CA TYR A 80 17.40 7.43 1.17
C TYR A 80 16.44 8.27 2.01
N ILE A 81 15.15 8.22 1.75
CA ILE A 81 14.13 8.78 2.66
C ILE A 81 13.37 7.71 3.46
N GLY A 82 13.80 6.45 3.43
CA GLY A 82 13.36 5.46 4.40
C GLY A 82 14.08 5.65 5.74
N ASP A 83 13.36 5.51 6.85
CA ASP A 83 13.92 5.59 8.20
C ASP A 83 14.76 4.33 8.49
N GLN A 84 16.05 4.51 8.76
CA GLN A 84 16.98 3.38 8.82
C GLN A 84 16.79 2.50 10.05
N ASP A 85 16.29 3.02 11.15
CA ASP A 85 15.90 2.22 12.32
C ASP A 85 14.69 1.33 12.04
N ALA A 86 13.70 1.83 11.30
CA ALA A 86 12.52 1.06 10.90
C ALA A 86 12.88 -0.01 9.86
N ILE A 87 13.73 0.31 8.90
CA ILE A 87 14.24 -0.65 7.90
C ILE A 87 15.08 -1.73 8.57
N GLU A 88 15.97 -1.36 9.51
CA GLU A 88 16.72 -2.31 10.32
C GLU A 88 15.80 -3.28 11.05
N TYR A 89 14.77 -2.75 11.73
CA TYR A 89 13.79 -3.57 12.43
C TYR A 89 13.09 -4.55 11.48
N MET A 90 12.59 -4.06 10.35
CA MET A 90 11.91 -4.90 9.36
C MET A 90 12.79 -6.04 8.85
N CYS A 91 14.02 -5.73 8.46
CA CYS A 91 14.94 -6.70 7.86
C CYS A 91 15.48 -7.70 8.87
N SER A 92 15.80 -7.25 10.09
CA SER A 92 16.36 -8.11 11.15
C SER A 92 15.34 -9.06 11.78
N VAL A 93 14.09 -8.61 11.95
CA VAL A 93 12.97 -9.42 12.49
C VAL A 93 12.32 -10.29 11.40
N GLY A 94 12.50 -9.91 10.14
CA GLY A 94 11.89 -10.59 9.00
C GLY A 94 12.03 -12.11 9.00
N PRO A 95 13.24 -12.69 9.18
CA PRO A 95 13.41 -14.14 9.22
C PRO A 95 12.52 -14.85 10.24
N GLU A 96 12.46 -14.34 11.47
CA GLU A 96 11.58 -14.88 12.52
C GLU A 96 10.11 -14.83 12.08
N ALA A 97 9.66 -13.68 11.53
CA ALA A 97 8.29 -13.48 11.07
C ALA A 97 7.90 -14.44 9.93
N VAL A 98 8.82 -14.72 9.00
CA VAL A 98 8.59 -15.68 7.90
C VAL A 98 8.52 -17.12 8.42
N PHE A 99 9.38 -17.52 9.34
CA PHE A 99 9.33 -18.86 9.93
C PHE A 99 8.09 -19.05 10.82
N GLU A 100 7.62 -18.02 11.50
CA GLU A 100 6.32 -18.07 12.20
C GLU A 100 5.18 -18.39 11.22
N LEU A 101 5.14 -17.78 10.04
CA LEU A 101 4.13 -18.08 9.01
C LEU A 101 4.24 -19.51 8.50
N GLU A 102 5.45 -20.01 8.30
CA GLU A 102 5.66 -21.43 7.95
C GLU A 102 5.09 -22.35 9.02
N HIS A 103 5.38 -22.10 10.30
CA HIS A 103 4.86 -22.87 11.42
C HIS A 103 3.33 -22.76 11.56
N MET A 104 2.72 -21.65 11.15
CA MET A 104 1.27 -21.49 11.06
C MET A 104 0.66 -22.30 9.89
N GLY A 105 1.49 -22.84 8.99
CA GLY A 105 1.06 -23.69 7.88
C GLY A 105 1.05 -23.00 6.52
N LEU A 106 1.74 -21.86 6.34
CA LEU A 106 1.87 -21.24 5.02
C LEU A 106 2.65 -22.17 4.08
N PRO A 107 2.06 -22.61 2.95
CA PRO A 107 2.66 -23.63 2.09
C PRO A 107 3.65 -23.00 1.09
N PHE A 108 4.78 -22.51 1.56
CA PHE A 108 5.83 -22.05 0.65
C PHE A 108 6.27 -23.15 -0.32
N SER A 109 6.55 -22.77 -1.56
CA SER A 109 7.22 -23.65 -2.52
C SER A 109 8.56 -24.13 -1.96
N ARG A 110 8.96 -25.36 -2.32
CA ARG A 110 10.18 -25.99 -1.78
C ARG A 110 11.20 -26.25 -2.88
N THR A 111 12.47 -26.19 -2.49
CA THR A 111 13.56 -26.72 -3.30
C THR A 111 13.58 -28.26 -3.20
N GLU A 112 14.39 -28.92 -4.05
CA GLU A 112 14.60 -30.37 -3.96
C GLU A 112 15.13 -30.83 -2.59
N GLN A 113 15.86 -29.96 -1.89
CA GLN A 113 16.37 -30.21 -0.53
C GLN A 113 15.35 -29.89 0.57
N GLY A 114 14.10 -29.59 0.22
CA GLY A 114 13.02 -29.27 1.15
C GLY A 114 13.08 -27.88 1.79
N ARG A 115 13.99 -27.00 1.36
CA ARG A 115 14.10 -25.61 1.85
C ARG A 115 13.02 -24.73 1.23
N ILE A 116 12.67 -23.60 1.88
CA ILE A 116 11.78 -22.60 1.30
C ILE A 116 12.40 -22.06 0.00
N TYR A 117 11.63 -22.08 -1.07
CA TYR A 117 12.05 -21.53 -2.37
C TYR A 117 12.15 -20.01 -2.32
N GLN A 118 13.27 -19.47 -2.79
CA GLN A 118 13.50 -18.04 -2.91
C GLN A 118 13.88 -17.70 -4.37
N ARG A 119 13.33 -16.59 -4.88
CA ARG A 119 13.63 -16.07 -6.22
C ARG A 119 14.22 -14.67 -6.17
N PRO A 120 14.97 -14.24 -7.21
CA PRO A 120 15.47 -12.87 -7.30
C PRO A 120 14.33 -11.87 -7.58
N PHE A 121 14.47 -10.67 -7.01
CA PHE A 121 13.61 -9.52 -7.28
C PHE A 121 14.47 -8.28 -7.54
N GLY A 122 13.86 -7.25 -8.17
CA GLY A 122 14.53 -6.02 -8.54
C GLY A 122 15.12 -5.26 -7.35
N GLY A 123 16.32 -4.75 -7.53
CA GLY A 123 17.03 -3.98 -6.51
C GLY A 123 17.64 -4.78 -5.37
N GLN A 124 17.54 -6.12 -5.40
CA GLN A 124 18.11 -7.01 -4.38
C GLN A 124 19.53 -7.43 -4.76
N SER A 125 20.50 -7.20 -3.89
CA SER A 125 21.91 -7.46 -4.15
C SER A 125 22.62 -8.18 -2.99
N LYS A 126 23.78 -8.75 -3.30
CA LYS A 126 24.69 -9.36 -2.30
C LYS A 126 25.80 -8.39 -1.95
N ASP A 127 26.39 -8.58 -0.77
CA ASP A 127 27.57 -7.84 -0.30
C ASP A 127 27.47 -6.33 -0.55
N TYR A 128 26.37 -5.72 -0.06
CA TYR A 128 26.15 -4.27 -0.16
C TYR A 128 26.30 -3.74 -1.61
N GLY A 129 25.69 -4.44 -2.55
CA GLY A 129 25.71 -4.09 -3.96
C GLY A 129 26.91 -4.55 -4.77
N LYS A 130 27.88 -5.23 -4.18
CA LYS A 130 29.13 -5.67 -4.85
C LYS A 130 29.04 -7.11 -5.39
N GLY A 131 28.19 -7.95 -4.79
CA GLY A 131 28.13 -9.39 -5.04
C GLY A 131 27.13 -9.85 -6.10
N GLY A 132 26.56 -8.94 -6.86
CA GLY A 132 25.55 -9.27 -7.89
C GLY A 132 24.14 -9.45 -7.32
N GLN A 133 23.25 -10.07 -8.10
CA GLN A 133 21.83 -10.26 -7.77
C GLN A 133 21.63 -11.23 -6.61
N ALA A 134 20.81 -10.88 -5.64
CA ALA A 134 20.38 -11.77 -4.55
C ALA A 134 19.00 -12.40 -4.85
N ALA A 135 18.81 -13.64 -4.41
CA ALA A 135 17.54 -14.35 -4.45
C ALA A 135 17.04 -14.56 -3.02
N ARG A 136 16.21 -13.64 -2.52
CA ARG A 136 15.68 -13.67 -1.14
C ARG A 136 14.16 -13.56 -1.03
N THR A 137 13.44 -13.61 -2.14
CA THR A 137 11.97 -13.54 -2.13
C THR A 137 11.35 -14.91 -1.96
N CYS A 138 10.82 -15.19 -0.78
CA CYS A 138 10.16 -16.44 -0.42
C CYS A 138 8.79 -16.52 -1.10
N ALA A 139 8.51 -17.58 -1.82
CA ALA A 139 7.32 -17.67 -2.66
C ALA A 139 6.52 -18.98 -2.45
N ALA A 140 5.20 -18.85 -2.60
CA ALA A 140 4.27 -19.96 -2.83
C ALA A 140 3.77 -19.83 -4.29
N ALA A 141 4.55 -20.33 -5.24
CA ALA A 141 4.41 -20.10 -6.68
C ALA A 141 4.21 -18.59 -7.00
N ASP A 142 3.15 -18.22 -7.70
CA ASP A 142 2.72 -16.83 -7.94
C ASP A 142 1.44 -16.45 -7.16
N ARG A 143 1.20 -17.12 -6.03
CA ARG A 143 0.00 -16.99 -5.17
C ARG A 143 0.35 -16.79 -3.69
N THR A 144 1.48 -16.17 -3.41
CA THR A 144 1.98 -16.02 -2.02
C THR A 144 1.01 -15.22 -1.15
N GLY A 145 0.39 -14.16 -1.67
CA GLY A 145 -0.58 -13.37 -0.91
C GLY A 145 -1.85 -14.15 -0.57
N HIS A 146 -2.33 -14.99 -1.49
CA HIS A 146 -3.45 -15.90 -1.23
C HIS A 146 -3.10 -16.87 -0.09
N ALA A 147 -1.94 -17.50 -0.14
CA ALA A 147 -1.48 -18.43 0.89
C ALA A 147 -1.36 -17.73 2.25
N LEU A 148 -0.75 -16.55 2.29
CA LEU A 148 -0.60 -15.72 3.50
C LEU A 148 -1.96 -15.39 4.12
N LEU A 149 -2.87 -14.87 3.32
CA LEU A 149 -4.17 -14.39 3.78
C LEU A 149 -5.00 -15.54 4.39
N HIS A 150 -5.04 -16.69 3.72
CA HIS A 150 -5.75 -17.87 4.22
C HIS A 150 -5.13 -18.43 5.48
N THR A 151 -3.80 -18.47 5.58
CA THR A 151 -3.08 -18.92 6.79
C THR A 151 -3.44 -18.04 8.00
N LEU A 152 -3.39 -16.71 7.84
CA LEU A 152 -3.74 -15.78 8.91
C LEU A 152 -5.23 -15.83 9.28
N TYR A 153 -6.11 -15.98 8.30
CA TYR A 153 -7.55 -16.10 8.54
C TYR A 153 -7.87 -17.35 9.38
N GLN A 154 -7.31 -18.50 9.01
CA GLN A 154 -7.46 -19.74 9.79
C GLN A 154 -6.93 -19.59 11.23
N GLY A 155 -5.77 -18.93 11.40
CA GLY A 155 -5.20 -18.64 12.70
C GLY A 155 -6.14 -17.79 13.57
N ASN A 156 -6.73 -16.77 13.01
CA ASN A 156 -7.70 -15.91 13.69
C ASN A 156 -8.97 -16.66 14.09
N LEU A 157 -9.51 -17.52 13.22
CA LEU A 157 -10.67 -18.35 13.55
C LEU A 157 -10.39 -19.30 14.72
N LYS A 158 -9.22 -19.94 14.74
CA LYS A 158 -8.80 -20.82 15.84
C LYS A 158 -8.69 -20.11 17.19
N ASN A 159 -8.41 -18.81 17.19
CA ASN A 159 -8.24 -17.98 18.38
C ASN A 159 -9.46 -17.10 18.69
N ASN A 160 -10.61 -17.38 18.07
CA ASN A 160 -11.89 -16.71 18.33
C ASN A 160 -11.87 -15.19 18.08
N THR A 161 -11.08 -14.71 17.13
CA THR A 161 -11.18 -13.32 16.67
C THR A 161 -12.59 -13.06 16.16
N VAL A 162 -13.20 -11.96 16.60
CA VAL A 162 -14.53 -11.57 16.12
C VAL A 162 -14.38 -10.88 14.77
N PHE A 163 -15.09 -11.36 13.75
CA PHE A 163 -15.15 -10.75 12.44
C PHE A 163 -16.49 -10.06 12.23
N LEU A 164 -16.47 -8.75 12.02
CA LEU A 164 -17.60 -7.95 11.54
C LEU A 164 -17.49 -7.84 10.02
N ASN A 165 -17.91 -8.89 9.33
CA ASN A 165 -17.85 -8.99 7.87
C ASN A 165 -18.93 -8.13 7.23
N GLU A 166 -18.58 -7.47 6.11
CA GLU A 166 -19.47 -6.55 5.41
C GLU A 166 -19.94 -5.41 6.31
N TRP A 167 -19.00 -4.90 7.12
CA TRP A 167 -19.15 -3.67 7.88
C TRP A 167 -18.19 -2.62 7.33
N TYR A 168 -18.73 -1.45 7.06
CA TYR A 168 -17.98 -0.31 6.52
C TYR A 168 -17.65 0.68 7.64
N ALA A 169 -16.37 0.85 7.94
CA ALA A 169 -15.92 1.88 8.87
C ALA A 169 -15.99 3.25 8.17
N VAL A 170 -16.71 4.18 8.77
CA VAL A 170 -17.03 5.48 8.18
C VAL A 170 -16.02 6.53 8.61
N ASP A 171 -15.86 6.73 9.92
CA ASP A 171 -14.98 7.72 10.51
C ASP A 171 -14.40 7.24 11.84
N LEU A 172 -13.23 7.78 12.20
CA LEU A 172 -12.68 7.70 13.55
C LEU A 172 -13.54 8.54 14.51
N VAL A 173 -13.73 8.02 15.72
CA VAL A 173 -14.29 8.80 16.82
C VAL A 173 -13.13 9.31 17.67
N LYS A 174 -12.97 10.62 17.73
CA LYS A 174 -11.97 11.30 18.54
C LYS A 174 -12.69 12.13 19.60
N ASN A 175 -12.36 11.90 20.87
CA ASN A 175 -12.98 12.63 21.96
C ASN A 175 -12.36 14.03 22.14
N GLN A 176 -12.87 14.79 23.10
CA GLN A 176 -12.43 16.17 23.37
C GLN A 176 -10.97 16.27 23.82
N ASP A 177 -10.40 15.19 24.37
CA ASP A 177 -8.97 15.12 24.73
C ASP A 177 -8.07 14.82 23.54
N GLY A 178 -8.64 14.62 22.35
CA GLY A 178 -7.92 14.27 21.13
C GLY A 178 -7.57 12.78 21.00
N VAL A 179 -8.10 11.94 21.88
CA VAL A 179 -7.86 10.48 21.88
C VAL A 179 -8.84 9.79 20.93
N VAL A 180 -8.34 8.86 20.12
CA VAL A 180 -9.19 8.00 19.29
C VAL A 180 -9.78 6.89 20.15
N VAL A 181 -11.11 6.82 20.19
CA VAL A 181 -11.88 5.94 21.09
C VAL A 181 -12.77 4.94 20.37
N GLY A 182 -12.59 4.78 19.07
CA GLY A 182 -13.31 3.84 18.23
C GLY A 182 -13.65 4.40 16.86
N VAL A 183 -14.64 3.80 16.20
CA VAL A 183 -15.12 4.20 14.87
C VAL A 183 -16.65 4.21 14.81
N ILE A 184 -17.19 5.03 13.93
CA ILE A 184 -18.55 4.85 13.42
C ILE A 184 -18.48 3.88 12.26
N ALA A 185 -19.35 2.86 12.26
CA ALA A 185 -19.42 1.86 11.21
C ALA A 185 -20.88 1.62 10.78
N ILE A 186 -21.05 1.15 9.54
CA ILE A 186 -22.33 0.72 8.98
C ILE A 186 -22.27 -0.80 8.79
N CYS A 187 -23.24 -1.51 9.34
CA CYS A 187 -23.52 -2.88 8.92
C CYS A 187 -24.16 -2.82 7.52
N ILE A 188 -23.48 -3.31 6.49
CA ILE A 188 -23.95 -3.20 5.10
C ILE A 188 -25.24 -4.01 4.90
N GLU A 189 -25.35 -5.17 5.54
CA GLU A 189 -26.52 -6.03 5.46
C GLU A 189 -27.81 -5.33 5.90
N THR A 190 -27.78 -4.65 7.05
CA THR A 190 -28.96 -4.04 7.67
C THR A 190 -29.09 -2.54 7.43
N GLY A 191 -28.00 -1.87 7.06
CA GLY A 191 -27.90 -0.41 7.01
C GLY A 191 -27.75 0.27 8.36
N GLU A 192 -27.70 -0.49 9.46
CA GLU A 192 -27.57 0.04 10.81
C GLU A 192 -26.23 0.76 11.00
N THR A 193 -26.29 1.96 11.58
CA THR A 193 -25.11 2.72 11.99
C THR A 193 -24.80 2.42 13.45
N VAL A 194 -23.56 2.07 13.74
CA VAL A 194 -23.10 1.61 15.06
C VAL A 194 -21.84 2.34 15.47
N TYR A 195 -21.75 2.77 16.73
CA TYR A 195 -20.50 3.18 17.34
C TYR A 195 -19.77 1.97 17.90
N VAL A 196 -18.63 1.64 17.31
CA VAL A 196 -17.75 0.56 17.77
C VAL A 196 -16.66 1.15 18.63
N LYS A 197 -16.85 1.03 19.95
CA LYS A 197 -15.95 1.58 20.96
C LYS A 197 -14.74 0.68 21.18
N SER A 198 -13.55 1.24 21.33
CA SER A 198 -12.31 0.52 21.61
C SER A 198 -11.37 1.28 22.52
N LYS A 199 -10.46 0.56 23.18
CA LYS A 199 -9.31 1.13 23.88
C LYS A 199 -8.20 1.49 22.91
N ALA A 200 -8.12 0.74 21.77
CA ALA A 200 -7.19 1.00 20.68
C ALA A 200 -7.85 0.68 19.33
N THR A 201 -7.62 1.55 18.36
CA THR A 201 -8.09 1.41 16.97
C THR A 201 -6.88 1.26 16.04
N VAL A 202 -6.80 0.15 15.30
CA VAL A 202 -5.76 -0.12 14.31
C VAL A 202 -6.34 0.01 12.92
N LEU A 203 -5.85 0.96 12.14
CA LEU A 203 -6.19 1.08 10.72
C LEU A 203 -5.27 0.15 9.90
N ALA A 204 -5.88 -0.72 9.11
CA ALA A 204 -5.21 -1.69 8.24
C ALA A 204 -5.94 -1.83 6.89
N THR A 205 -6.45 -0.72 6.38
CA THR A 205 -7.39 -0.65 5.25
C THR A 205 -6.73 -0.76 3.87
N GLY A 206 -5.40 -0.90 3.81
CA GLY A 206 -4.66 -0.94 2.55
C GLY A 206 -4.53 0.44 1.90
N GLY A 207 -4.17 0.46 0.63
CA GLY A 207 -3.90 1.67 -0.13
C GLY A 207 -5.13 2.30 -0.77
N ALA A 208 -4.87 3.26 -1.67
CA ALA A 208 -5.89 4.05 -2.36
C ALA A 208 -5.65 4.13 -3.88
N GLY A 209 -5.07 3.09 -4.49
CA GLY A 209 -4.71 3.12 -5.92
C GLY A 209 -5.88 3.38 -6.86
N ARG A 210 -7.12 3.28 -6.37
CA ARG A 210 -8.33 3.62 -7.15
C ARG A 210 -8.52 5.13 -7.36
N ILE A 211 -7.61 5.98 -6.88
CA ILE A 211 -7.54 7.38 -7.32
C ILE A 211 -7.06 7.52 -8.78
N TYR A 212 -6.41 6.48 -9.34
CA TYR A 212 -5.94 6.45 -10.72
C TYR A 212 -6.88 5.67 -11.65
N ALA A 213 -6.97 6.07 -12.90
CA ALA A 213 -7.77 5.38 -13.91
C ALA A 213 -7.19 4.00 -14.24
N SER A 214 -5.86 3.89 -14.37
CA SER A 214 -5.15 2.63 -14.59
C SER A 214 -4.40 2.20 -13.32
N THR A 215 -4.85 1.11 -12.72
CA THR A 215 -4.28 0.59 -11.48
C THR A 215 -4.42 -0.93 -11.37
N THR A 216 -3.42 -1.57 -10.75
CA THR A 216 -3.46 -2.99 -10.39
C THR A 216 -4.31 -3.24 -9.14
N ASN A 217 -4.75 -2.19 -8.46
CA ASN A 217 -5.45 -2.28 -7.19
C ASN A 217 -6.89 -2.78 -7.36
N ALA A 218 -7.33 -3.61 -6.42
CA ALA A 218 -8.71 -4.06 -6.34
C ALA A 218 -9.68 -2.87 -6.18
N LEU A 219 -10.95 -3.06 -6.57
CA LEU A 219 -12.00 -2.02 -6.45
C LEU A 219 -12.20 -1.50 -5.02
N ILE A 220 -11.82 -2.31 -4.03
CA ILE A 220 -11.92 -1.98 -2.61
C ILE A 220 -10.82 -1.06 -2.08
N ASN A 221 -9.77 -0.78 -2.86
CA ASN A 221 -8.63 0.06 -2.45
C ASN A 221 -8.96 1.55 -2.64
N THR A 222 -9.87 2.04 -1.83
CA THR A 222 -10.48 3.36 -1.91
C THR A 222 -9.96 4.35 -0.85
N GLY A 223 -8.88 4.01 -0.13
CA GLY A 223 -8.23 4.90 0.82
C GLY A 223 -9.04 5.19 2.08
N ASP A 224 -9.86 4.24 2.53
CA ASP A 224 -10.81 4.47 3.61
C ASP A 224 -10.12 4.92 4.91
N GLY A 225 -9.07 4.21 5.34
CA GLY A 225 -8.34 4.59 6.56
C GLY A 225 -7.60 5.92 6.45
N VAL A 226 -7.03 6.24 5.29
CA VAL A 226 -6.41 7.55 5.04
C VAL A 226 -7.46 8.66 5.08
N GLY A 227 -8.61 8.45 4.41
CA GLY A 227 -9.72 9.40 4.43
C GLY A 227 -10.26 9.65 5.84
N MET A 228 -10.44 8.58 6.62
CA MET A 228 -10.85 8.68 8.04
C MET A 228 -9.83 9.46 8.88
N ALA A 229 -8.54 9.20 8.69
CA ALA A 229 -7.46 9.88 9.39
C ALA A 229 -7.44 11.38 9.05
N LEU A 230 -7.49 11.72 7.76
CA LEU A 230 -7.50 13.11 7.30
C LEU A 230 -8.70 13.89 7.85
N ARG A 231 -9.92 13.31 7.83
CA ARG A 231 -11.09 13.96 8.44
C ARG A 231 -10.99 14.13 9.96
N ALA A 232 -10.25 13.26 10.62
CA ALA A 232 -9.95 13.37 12.05
C ALA A 232 -8.80 14.35 12.37
N GLY A 233 -8.22 15.01 11.36
CA GLY A 233 -7.10 15.95 11.51
C GLY A 233 -5.74 15.28 11.69
N VAL A 234 -5.64 13.99 11.36
CA VAL A 234 -4.39 13.23 11.41
C VAL A 234 -3.59 13.50 10.12
N PRO A 235 -2.31 13.90 10.21
CA PRO A 235 -1.50 14.14 9.02
C PRO A 235 -1.11 12.83 8.34
N VAL A 236 -0.79 12.92 7.05
CA VAL A 236 -0.22 11.83 6.28
C VAL A 236 1.16 12.18 5.78
N GLN A 237 2.03 11.17 5.70
CA GLN A 237 3.44 11.31 5.36
C GLN A 237 3.74 10.74 3.98
N ASP A 238 4.60 11.42 3.21
CA ASP A 238 5.11 10.99 1.90
C ASP A 238 4.01 10.55 0.91
N ILE A 239 2.84 11.16 1.00
CA ILE A 239 1.64 10.75 0.25
C ILE A 239 1.77 11.01 -1.26
N GLU A 240 2.74 11.81 -1.69
CA GLU A 240 3.11 12.01 -3.08
C GLU A 240 3.86 10.82 -3.70
N MET A 241 4.35 9.89 -2.88
CA MET A 241 5.16 8.75 -3.32
C MET A 241 4.25 7.58 -3.73
N TRP A 242 3.97 7.51 -5.03
CA TRP A 242 3.18 6.45 -5.65
C TRP A 242 4.03 5.60 -6.58
N GLN A 243 4.08 4.30 -6.35
CA GLN A 243 4.78 3.37 -7.23
C GLN A 243 3.90 2.92 -8.38
N PHE A 244 4.41 3.09 -9.59
CA PHE A 244 3.85 2.46 -10.79
C PHE A 244 4.59 1.13 -11.01
N HIS A 245 3.84 0.03 -11.04
CA HIS A 245 4.42 -1.27 -11.35
C HIS A 245 4.73 -1.33 -12.86
N PRO A 246 5.94 -1.74 -13.26
CA PRO A 246 6.30 -1.77 -14.67
C PRO A 246 5.36 -2.61 -15.53
N THR A 247 4.91 -3.75 -15.02
CA THR A 247 4.21 -4.76 -15.80
C THR A 247 2.76 -4.95 -15.36
N GLY A 248 1.88 -3.99 -15.69
CA GLY A 248 0.44 -4.21 -15.77
C GLY A 248 0.06 -4.63 -17.19
N ILE A 249 -0.92 -5.51 -17.37
CA ILE A 249 -1.43 -5.87 -18.72
C ILE A 249 -2.00 -4.61 -19.36
N ALA A 250 -1.52 -4.29 -20.57
CA ALA A 250 -1.96 -3.12 -21.32
C ALA A 250 -3.48 -3.19 -21.57
N GLY A 251 -4.19 -2.08 -21.32
CA GLY A 251 -5.64 -1.97 -21.46
C GLY A 251 -6.45 -2.55 -20.28
N ALA A 252 -5.94 -3.56 -19.56
CA ALA A 252 -6.65 -4.21 -18.46
C ALA A 252 -6.19 -3.75 -17.06
N GLY A 253 -4.95 -3.30 -16.93
CA GLY A 253 -4.36 -2.89 -15.64
C GLY A 253 -4.09 -4.05 -14.67
N VAL A 254 -4.26 -5.30 -15.09
CA VAL A 254 -4.05 -6.49 -14.26
C VAL A 254 -2.56 -6.71 -14.03
N LEU A 255 -2.18 -6.99 -12.79
CA LEU A 255 -0.79 -7.19 -12.41
C LEU A 255 -0.18 -8.43 -13.06
N VAL A 256 0.97 -8.24 -13.71
CA VAL A 256 1.92 -9.30 -14.07
C VAL A 256 3.14 -9.17 -13.16
N THR A 257 3.31 -10.14 -12.25
CA THR A 257 4.31 -10.07 -11.18
C THR A 257 5.73 -9.80 -11.68
N GLU A 258 6.51 -9.05 -10.91
CA GLU A 258 7.97 -8.93 -11.07
C GLU A 258 8.68 -10.30 -11.03
N GLY A 259 8.05 -11.28 -10.39
CA GLY A 259 8.53 -12.67 -10.41
C GLY A 259 8.80 -13.21 -11.81
N CYS A 260 8.07 -12.74 -12.82
CA CYS A 260 8.32 -13.09 -14.22
C CYS A 260 9.74 -12.69 -14.67
N ARG A 261 10.16 -11.47 -14.29
CA ARG A 261 11.52 -10.99 -14.57
C ARG A 261 12.56 -11.68 -13.68
N GLY A 262 12.17 -12.00 -12.43
CA GLY A 262 12.98 -12.81 -11.51
C GLY A 262 13.25 -14.23 -12.02
N GLU A 263 12.30 -14.84 -12.72
CA GLU A 263 12.46 -16.15 -13.36
C GLU A 263 13.21 -16.08 -14.71
N GLY A 264 13.59 -14.88 -15.17
CA GLY A 264 14.39 -14.68 -16.37
C GLY A 264 13.66 -13.99 -17.54
N GLY A 265 12.43 -13.54 -17.35
CA GLY A 265 11.71 -12.72 -18.33
C GLY A 265 12.33 -11.34 -18.50
N TYR A 266 12.15 -10.71 -19.66
CA TYR A 266 12.67 -9.38 -19.95
C TYR A 266 11.76 -8.57 -20.88
N LEU A 267 11.96 -7.25 -20.88
CA LEU A 267 11.18 -6.28 -21.64
C LEU A 267 11.82 -6.02 -23.02
N ILE A 268 10.98 -5.94 -24.04
CA ILE A 268 11.39 -5.58 -25.40
C ILE A 268 10.49 -4.47 -25.96
N ASN A 269 11.09 -3.60 -26.79
CA ASN A 269 10.37 -2.61 -27.58
C ASN A 269 9.90 -3.18 -28.94
N LYS A 270 9.29 -2.35 -29.78
CA LYS A 270 8.78 -2.77 -31.10
C LYS A 270 9.85 -3.32 -32.06
N HIS A 271 11.11 -3.02 -31.81
CA HIS A 271 12.25 -3.51 -32.60
C HIS A 271 12.81 -4.85 -32.07
N GLY A 272 12.23 -5.40 -31.01
CA GLY A 272 12.74 -6.58 -30.32
C GLY A 272 13.98 -6.31 -29.46
N GLU A 273 14.35 -5.06 -29.25
CA GLU A 273 15.47 -4.66 -28.41
C GLU A 273 15.13 -4.83 -26.92
N ARG A 274 16.00 -5.47 -26.16
CA ARG A 274 15.98 -5.49 -24.69
C ARG A 274 16.50 -4.16 -24.16
N PHE A 275 15.65 -3.12 -24.21
CA PHE A 275 16.04 -1.73 -23.96
C PHE A 275 16.56 -1.45 -22.54
N MET A 276 16.22 -2.29 -21.56
CA MET A 276 16.72 -2.11 -20.18
C MET A 276 18.25 -2.27 -20.08
N GLU A 277 18.91 -2.95 -21.02
CA GLU A 277 20.38 -3.01 -21.08
C GLU A 277 21.01 -1.63 -21.32
N ARG A 278 20.28 -0.71 -21.96
CA ARG A 278 20.69 0.67 -22.22
C ARG A 278 20.46 1.59 -21.03
N TYR A 279 19.33 1.39 -20.31
CA TYR A 279 18.93 2.24 -19.19
C TYR A 279 19.52 1.83 -17.84
N ALA A 280 19.77 0.55 -17.63
CA ALA A 280 20.32 -0.02 -16.41
C ALA A 280 21.28 -1.18 -16.76
N PRO A 281 22.52 -0.90 -17.18
CA PRO A 281 23.42 -1.92 -17.73
C PRO A 281 23.73 -3.08 -16.78
N ASN A 282 23.74 -2.84 -15.47
CA ASN A 282 24.08 -3.85 -14.47
C ASN A 282 22.88 -4.71 -14.06
N ALA A 283 21.79 -4.08 -13.62
CA ALA A 283 20.61 -4.75 -13.11
C ALA A 283 19.58 -5.09 -14.22
N LYS A 284 19.62 -4.41 -15.35
CA LYS A 284 18.74 -4.59 -16.49
C LYS A 284 17.26 -4.56 -16.07
N ASP A 285 16.50 -5.57 -16.41
CA ASP A 285 15.07 -5.70 -16.07
C ASP A 285 14.80 -5.89 -14.57
N LEU A 286 15.82 -6.13 -13.76
CA LEU A 286 15.78 -6.20 -12.31
C LEU A 286 16.33 -4.93 -11.62
N ALA A 287 16.38 -3.81 -12.32
CA ALA A 287 16.53 -2.49 -11.72
C ALA A 287 15.31 -2.14 -10.84
N GLY A 288 15.42 -1.08 -10.03
CA GLY A 288 14.31 -0.60 -9.22
C GLY A 288 13.06 -0.33 -10.08
N ARG A 289 11.88 -0.56 -9.52
CA ARG A 289 10.60 -0.42 -10.27
C ARG A 289 10.41 0.96 -10.86
N ASP A 290 10.81 2.01 -10.13
CA ASP A 290 10.78 3.40 -10.61
C ASP A 290 11.64 3.60 -11.85
N VAL A 291 12.83 3.01 -11.88
CA VAL A 291 13.74 3.07 -13.04
C VAL A 291 13.14 2.35 -14.23
N VAL A 292 12.64 1.13 -14.04
CA VAL A 292 12.05 0.33 -15.13
C VAL A 292 10.80 1.01 -15.68
N ALA A 293 9.89 1.49 -14.82
CA ALA A 293 8.67 2.18 -15.25
C ALA A 293 8.97 3.45 -16.07
N ARG A 294 9.90 4.29 -15.60
CA ARG A 294 10.32 5.48 -16.36
C ARG A 294 10.96 5.13 -17.70
N SER A 295 11.78 4.07 -17.74
CA SER A 295 12.40 3.61 -18.99
C SER A 295 11.36 3.16 -20.02
N MET A 296 10.33 2.43 -19.57
CA MET A 296 9.22 2.03 -20.43
C MET A 296 8.46 3.23 -21.01
N VAL A 297 8.14 4.22 -20.17
CA VAL A 297 7.47 5.44 -20.64
C VAL A 297 8.35 6.20 -21.63
N LYS A 298 9.66 6.30 -21.39
CA LYS A 298 10.60 6.93 -22.33
C LYS A 298 10.63 6.20 -23.69
N GLU A 299 10.61 4.88 -23.71
CA GLU A 299 10.54 4.09 -24.96
C GLU A 299 9.25 4.40 -25.73
N VAL A 300 8.12 4.43 -25.05
CA VAL A 300 6.82 4.77 -25.67
C VAL A 300 6.84 6.21 -26.24
N LEU A 301 7.31 7.18 -25.46
CA LEU A 301 7.39 8.57 -25.90
C LEU A 301 8.39 8.79 -27.06
N ALA A 302 9.45 7.99 -27.12
CA ALA A 302 10.40 8.00 -28.24
C ALA A 302 9.87 7.32 -29.51
N GLY A 303 8.62 6.85 -29.49
CA GLY A 303 8.00 6.15 -30.61
C GLY A 303 8.44 4.70 -30.79
N ASN A 304 9.05 4.09 -29.77
CA ASN A 304 9.48 2.68 -29.79
C ASN A 304 8.43 1.74 -29.16
N GLY A 305 7.25 2.25 -28.82
CA GLY A 305 6.14 1.46 -28.30
C GLY A 305 5.61 0.44 -29.29
N CYS A 306 5.00 -0.62 -28.76
CA CYS A 306 4.39 -1.73 -29.48
C CYS A 306 2.88 -1.52 -29.68
N GLY A 307 2.28 -2.35 -30.53
CA GLY A 307 0.85 -2.33 -30.84
C GLY A 307 0.44 -1.22 -31.80
N PRO A 308 -0.86 -1.18 -32.16
CA PRO A 308 -1.38 -0.21 -33.14
C PRO A 308 -1.19 1.24 -32.70
N ASP A 309 -1.34 1.50 -31.40
CA ASP A 309 -1.28 2.83 -30.82
C ASP A 309 0.12 3.20 -30.32
N GLY A 310 1.06 2.25 -30.33
CA GLY A 310 2.44 2.44 -29.86
C GLY A 310 2.56 2.79 -28.38
N ASP A 311 1.60 2.35 -27.56
CA ASP A 311 1.39 2.81 -26.19
C ASP A 311 1.96 1.88 -25.10
N HIS A 312 2.50 0.73 -25.47
CA HIS A 312 3.00 -0.28 -24.53
C HIS A 312 4.32 -0.91 -24.99
N VAL A 313 4.91 -1.74 -24.16
CA VAL A 313 6.05 -2.61 -24.49
C VAL A 313 5.66 -4.07 -24.26
N LEU A 314 6.55 -5.01 -24.58
CA LEU A 314 6.27 -6.44 -24.47
C LEU A 314 7.15 -7.09 -23.41
N LEU A 315 6.55 -7.94 -22.57
CA LEU A 315 7.25 -8.82 -21.65
C LEU A 315 7.44 -10.18 -22.28
N LYS A 316 8.70 -10.55 -22.55
CA LYS A 316 9.09 -11.81 -23.18
C LYS A 316 9.30 -12.89 -22.13
N LEU A 317 8.55 -13.99 -22.23
CA LEU A 317 8.56 -15.14 -21.32
C LEU A 317 8.72 -16.49 -22.05
N ASP A 318 8.39 -16.55 -23.33
CA ASP A 318 8.34 -17.77 -24.14
C ASP A 318 9.69 -18.55 -24.17
N HIS A 319 10.82 -17.86 -24.01
CA HIS A 319 12.15 -18.47 -23.94
C HIS A 319 12.42 -19.26 -22.65
N LEU A 320 11.59 -19.09 -21.61
CA LEU A 320 11.73 -19.82 -20.33
C LEU A 320 11.28 -21.27 -20.41
N GLY A 321 10.42 -21.58 -21.39
CA GLY A 321 9.86 -22.91 -21.59
C GLY A 321 8.59 -23.18 -20.77
N GLU A 322 7.79 -24.11 -21.27
CA GLU A 322 6.49 -24.45 -20.72
C GLU A 322 6.56 -24.96 -19.27
N ASP A 323 7.53 -25.82 -18.95
CA ASP A 323 7.71 -26.39 -17.62
C ASP A 323 7.95 -25.32 -16.55
N VAL A 324 8.80 -24.33 -16.83
CA VAL A 324 9.06 -23.22 -15.91
C VAL A 324 7.81 -22.37 -15.72
N LEU A 325 7.16 -22.00 -16.83
CA LEU A 325 5.95 -21.16 -16.79
C LEU A 325 4.82 -21.83 -16.01
N HIS A 326 4.54 -23.10 -16.25
CA HIS A 326 3.46 -23.81 -15.57
C HIS A 326 3.77 -24.17 -14.12
N SER A 327 5.03 -24.36 -13.73
CA SER A 327 5.41 -24.66 -12.34
C SER A 327 5.62 -23.42 -11.47
N ARG A 328 6.17 -22.33 -12.04
CA ARG A 328 6.55 -21.12 -11.29
C ARG A 328 5.55 -19.97 -11.42
N LEU A 329 4.85 -19.88 -12.56
CA LEU A 329 4.01 -18.77 -12.96
C LEU A 329 2.63 -19.22 -13.51
N PRO A 330 1.96 -20.25 -12.92
CA PRO A 330 0.71 -20.78 -13.46
C PRO A 330 -0.40 -19.75 -13.52
N GLY A 331 -0.52 -18.90 -12.51
CA GLY A 331 -1.52 -17.83 -12.47
C GLY A 331 -1.25 -16.74 -13.52
N ILE A 332 0.01 -16.43 -13.81
CA ILE A 332 0.37 -15.47 -14.85
C ILE A 332 -0.01 -16.01 -16.24
N CYS A 333 0.17 -17.31 -16.50
CA CYS A 333 -0.28 -17.93 -17.74
C CYS A 333 -1.80 -17.77 -17.91
N GLU A 334 -2.57 -18.03 -16.86
CA GLU A 334 -4.03 -17.88 -16.84
C GLU A 334 -4.47 -16.41 -17.07
N LEU A 335 -3.87 -15.48 -16.32
CA LEU A 335 -4.16 -14.05 -16.44
C LEU A 335 -3.84 -13.49 -17.81
N SER A 336 -2.70 -13.87 -18.39
CA SER A 336 -2.28 -13.42 -19.72
C SER A 336 -3.25 -13.91 -20.81
N LYS A 337 -3.67 -15.17 -20.74
CA LYS A 337 -4.68 -15.73 -21.65
C LYS A 337 -6.03 -15.02 -21.52
N THR A 338 -6.45 -14.73 -20.28
CA THR A 338 -7.76 -14.14 -20.02
C THR A 338 -7.82 -12.66 -20.39
N PHE A 339 -6.83 -11.87 -20.00
CA PHE A 339 -6.88 -10.41 -20.09
C PHE A 339 -6.06 -9.81 -21.23
N ALA A 340 -5.00 -10.47 -21.68
CA ALA A 340 -4.19 -10.04 -22.82
C ALA A 340 -4.49 -10.85 -24.09
N HIS A 341 -5.25 -11.94 -23.98
CA HIS A 341 -5.50 -12.91 -25.05
C HIS A 341 -4.21 -13.49 -25.66
N VAL A 342 -3.18 -13.63 -24.81
CA VAL A 342 -1.85 -14.12 -25.18
C VAL A 342 -1.49 -15.31 -24.31
N ASP A 343 -1.00 -16.38 -24.94
CA ASP A 343 -0.33 -17.47 -24.23
C ASP A 343 1.16 -17.13 -24.08
N PRO A 344 1.66 -16.88 -22.85
CA PRO A 344 3.04 -16.48 -22.63
C PRO A 344 4.06 -17.58 -22.96
N VAL A 345 3.62 -18.82 -23.16
CA VAL A 345 4.46 -19.92 -23.65
C VAL A 345 4.89 -19.70 -25.11
N VAL A 346 4.07 -19.01 -25.90
CA VAL A 346 4.29 -18.87 -27.34
C VAL A 346 4.50 -17.43 -27.82
N ALA A 347 4.09 -16.43 -27.02
CA ALA A 347 4.18 -15.03 -27.43
C ALA A 347 4.40 -14.09 -26.24
N PRO A 348 5.04 -12.92 -26.44
CA PRO A 348 5.25 -11.95 -25.37
C PRO A 348 3.94 -11.25 -24.96
N VAL A 349 3.87 -10.86 -23.69
CA VAL A 349 2.69 -10.22 -23.06
C VAL A 349 2.78 -8.70 -23.17
N PRO A 350 1.73 -7.99 -23.65
CA PRO A 350 1.72 -6.53 -23.70
C PRO A 350 1.57 -5.95 -22.30
N VAL A 351 2.48 -5.05 -21.90
CA VAL A 351 2.56 -4.48 -20.56
C VAL A 351 2.82 -2.98 -20.59
N ILE A 352 2.30 -2.29 -19.57
CA ILE A 352 2.42 -0.84 -19.38
C ILE A 352 2.60 -0.51 -17.89
N PRO A 353 3.37 0.53 -17.52
CA PRO A 353 3.42 0.99 -16.13
C PRO A 353 2.04 1.36 -15.61
N THR A 354 1.68 0.80 -14.46
CA THR A 354 0.34 0.89 -13.89
C THR A 354 0.42 1.21 -12.41
N CYS A 355 -0.40 2.14 -11.90
CA CYS A 355 -0.41 2.50 -10.48
C CYS A 355 -0.59 1.25 -9.62
N HIS A 356 0.28 1.06 -8.60
CA HIS A 356 0.36 -0.20 -7.88
C HIS A 356 0.40 -0.06 -6.36
N TYR A 357 1.21 0.84 -5.80
CA TYR A 357 1.44 0.90 -4.36
C TYR A 357 1.60 2.33 -3.85
N MET A 358 0.96 2.61 -2.72
CA MET A 358 1.06 3.87 -1.99
C MET A 358 2.16 3.73 -0.93
N MET A 359 3.34 4.35 -1.16
CA MET A 359 4.43 4.29 -0.17
C MET A 359 4.18 5.18 1.04
N GLY A 360 3.52 6.31 0.84
CA GLY A 360 3.07 7.20 1.90
C GLY A 360 1.81 6.68 2.61
N GLY A 361 1.38 7.42 3.62
CA GLY A 361 0.19 7.09 4.42
C GLY A 361 0.22 7.75 5.79
N ILE A 362 -0.52 7.19 6.74
CA ILE A 362 -0.53 7.65 8.13
C ILE A 362 0.86 7.41 8.73
N ALA A 363 1.52 8.48 9.19
CA ALA A 363 2.83 8.38 9.80
C ALA A 363 2.77 7.55 11.09
N THR A 364 3.67 6.58 11.23
CA THR A 364 3.75 5.73 12.42
C THR A 364 5.19 5.53 12.89
N ASN A 365 5.33 5.17 14.16
CA ASN A 365 6.57 4.59 14.66
C ASN A 365 6.61 3.05 14.41
N ILE A 366 7.70 2.39 14.80
CA ILE A 366 7.89 0.94 14.62
C ILE A 366 6.89 0.06 15.39
N HIS A 367 6.15 0.64 16.33
CA HIS A 367 5.09 -0.03 17.09
C HIS A 367 3.70 0.15 16.48
N GLY A 368 3.62 0.78 15.31
CA GLY A 368 2.36 1.08 14.62
C GLY A 368 1.58 2.25 15.23
N GLN A 369 2.08 2.93 16.26
CA GLN A 369 1.41 4.09 16.83
C GLN A 369 1.43 5.25 15.84
N ALA A 370 0.25 5.80 15.53
CA ALA A 370 0.14 6.98 14.66
C ALA A 370 0.78 8.20 15.32
N ILE A 371 1.50 8.99 14.53
CA ILE A 371 2.21 10.18 14.98
C ILE A 371 1.77 11.44 14.24
N THR A 372 1.88 12.56 14.91
CA THR A 372 1.78 13.91 14.37
C THR A 372 2.99 14.72 14.82
N GLN A 373 3.05 16.00 14.51
CA GLN A 373 4.07 16.92 15.03
C GLN A 373 3.47 17.84 16.10
N ASP A 374 4.25 18.11 17.16
CA ASP A 374 3.96 19.17 18.11
C ASP A 374 4.29 20.56 17.51
N ALA A 375 4.08 21.62 18.28
CA ALA A 375 4.36 23.00 17.86
C ALA A 375 5.84 23.27 17.55
N ASN A 376 6.75 22.42 18.03
CA ASN A 376 8.19 22.51 17.81
C ASN A 376 8.68 21.62 16.66
N GLY A 377 7.75 20.88 16.01
CA GLY A 377 8.06 19.95 14.94
C GLY A 377 8.56 18.58 15.39
N ASN A 378 8.47 18.26 16.69
CA ASN A 378 8.81 16.94 17.21
C ASN A 378 7.66 15.95 17.04
N ASP A 379 7.99 14.69 16.91
CA ASP A 379 6.99 13.62 16.81
C ASP A 379 6.16 13.52 18.11
N LYS A 380 4.85 13.47 17.94
CA LYS A 380 3.88 13.28 19.02
C LYS A 380 2.93 12.13 18.68
N ILE A 381 2.77 11.18 19.60
CA ILE A 381 1.85 10.06 19.45
C ILE A 381 0.40 10.56 19.50
N ILE A 382 -0.44 10.03 18.62
CA ILE A 382 -1.89 10.19 18.64
C ILE A 382 -2.47 9.03 19.46
N GLU A 383 -2.91 9.33 20.67
CA GLU A 383 -3.38 8.31 21.60
C GLU A 383 -4.58 7.53 21.04
N GLY A 384 -4.56 6.20 21.20
CA GLY A 384 -5.62 5.31 20.78
C GLY A 384 -5.62 4.95 19.30
N LEU A 385 -4.74 5.55 18.48
CA LEU A 385 -4.67 5.30 17.04
C LEU A 385 -3.38 4.59 16.63
N PHE A 386 -3.56 3.51 15.86
CA PHE A 386 -2.49 2.74 15.25
C PHE A 386 -2.78 2.58 13.75
N ALA A 387 -1.75 2.35 12.96
CA ALA A 387 -1.87 2.00 11.55
C ALA A 387 -0.78 1.01 11.14
N VAL A 388 -1.13 0.03 10.31
CA VAL A 388 -0.21 -1.01 9.82
C VAL A 388 -0.49 -1.35 8.36
N GLY A 389 0.53 -1.78 7.64
CA GLY A 389 0.44 -2.10 6.22
C GLY A 389 0.38 -0.85 5.34
N GLU A 390 -0.19 -0.97 4.15
CA GLU A 390 -0.14 0.07 3.11
C GLU A 390 -0.88 1.37 3.48
N VAL A 391 -1.81 1.36 4.44
CA VAL A 391 -2.45 2.58 4.96
C VAL A 391 -1.50 3.42 5.80
N ALA A 392 -0.45 2.79 6.35
CA ALA A 392 0.55 3.40 7.21
C ALA A 392 1.82 3.78 6.43
N CYS A 393 2.55 4.75 6.96
CA CYS A 393 3.90 5.08 6.56
C CYS A 393 4.83 4.94 7.77
N VAL A 394 5.37 3.73 7.98
CA VAL A 394 6.42 3.47 8.96
C VAL A 394 7.80 3.85 8.42
N SER A 395 7.83 4.37 7.21
CA SER A 395 9.01 4.89 6.51
C SER A 395 10.05 3.82 6.12
N VAL A 396 9.60 2.61 5.75
CA VAL A 396 10.50 1.56 5.23
C VAL A 396 10.60 1.54 3.71
N HIS A 397 9.64 2.15 3.00
CA HIS A 397 9.62 2.17 1.54
C HIS A 397 10.15 3.48 0.95
N GLY A 398 10.05 4.58 1.69
CA GLY A 398 10.50 5.88 1.25
C GLY A 398 9.92 6.30 -0.11
N ALA A 399 10.78 6.69 -1.04
CA ALA A 399 10.36 7.16 -2.35
C ALA A 399 10.13 6.04 -3.38
N ASN A 400 10.57 4.80 -3.09
CA ASN A 400 10.36 3.65 -3.97
C ASN A 400 10.48 2.34 -3.19
N ARG A 401 9.46 1.49 -3.28
CA ARG A 401 9.39 0.20 -2.60
C ARG A 401 10.06 -0.89 -3.44
N LEU A 402 10.89 -1.70 -2.80
CA LEU A 402 11.39 -2.93 -3.41
C LEU A 402 10.31 -4.01 -3.42
N GLY A 403 10.31 -4.81 -4.49
CA GLY A 403 9.37 -5.92 -4.65
C GLY A 403 9.45 -6.93 -3.50
N GLY A 404 8.30 -7.38 -3.00
CA GLY A 404 8.20 -8.30 -1.88
C GLY A 404 8.37 -7.70 -0.48
N ASN A 405 8.88 -6.47 -0.35
CA ASN A 405 8.98 -5.78 0.93
C ASN A 405 7.60 -5.40 1.50
N SER A 406 6.57 -5.23 0.67
CA SER A 406 5.22 -4.93 1.18
C SER A 406 4.63 -6.08 1.98
N LEU A 407 4.78 -7.33 1.52
CA LEU A 407 4.29 -8.48 2.29
C LEU A 407 5.10 -8.67 3.58
N LEU A 408 6.40 -8.39 3.56
CA LEU A 408 7.21 -8.40 4.78
C LEU A 408 6.76 -7.32 5.76
N ASP A 409 6.55 -6.09 5.28
CA ASP A 409 6.00 -4.95 6.06
C ASP A 409 4.68 -5.35 6.75
N LEU A 410 3.71 -5.90 6.01
CA LEU A 410 2.43 -6.33 6.57
C LEU A 410 2.60 -7.24 7.78
N VAL A 411 3.48 -8.23 7.66
CA VAL A 411 3.69 -9.26 8.68
C VAL A 411 4.48 -8.73 9.86
N VAL A 412 5.59 -8.04 9.59
CA VAL A 412 6.49 -7.52 10.64
C VAL A 412 5.80 -6.44 11.46
N PHE A 413 5.18 -5.45 10.83
CA PHE A 413 4.58 -4.32 11.57
C PHE A 413 3.17 -4.63 12.08
N GLY A 414 2.43 -5.51 11.42
CA GLY A 414 1.21 -6.08 12.00
C GLY A 414 1.51 -6.83 13.31
N ARG A 415 2.57 -7.64 13.32
CA ARG A 415 3.08 -8.33 14.51
C ARG A 415 3.56 -7.33 15.57
N ALA A 416 4.34 -6.33 15.19
CA ALA A 416 4.90 -5.34 16.12
C ALA A 416 3.80 -4.52 16.82
N ALA A 417 2.79 -4.08 16.09
CA ALA A 417 1.63 -3.38 16.67
C ALA A 417 0.84 -4.30 17.61
N GLY A 418 0.64 -5.56 17.21
CA GLY A 418 -0.02 -6.55 18.05
C GLY A 418 0.72 -6.80 19.38
N LEU A 419 2.04 -6.97 19.34
CA LEU A 419 2.88 -7.15 20.53
C LEU A 419 2.87 -5.92 21.44
N HIS A 420 2.96 -4.73 20.85
CA HIS A 420 2.89 -3.48 21.62
C HIS A 420 1.53 -3.33 22.33
N LEU A 421 0.44 -3.56 21.61
CA LEU A 421 -0.90 -3.48 22.14
C LEU A 421 -1.19 -4.56 23.19
N GLU A 422 -0.71 -5.77 22.99
CA GLU A 422 -0.79 -6.84 24.00
C GLU A 422 -0.19 -6.39 25.32
N LYS A 423 1.01 -5.82 25.29
CA LYS A 423 1.67 -5.28 26.48
C LYS A 423 0.86 -4.13 27.10
N ALA A 424 0.49 -3.15 26.30
CA ALA A 424 -0.22 -1.96 26.78
C ALA A 424 -1.60 -2.30 27.38
N LEU A 425 -2.33 -3.26 26.78
CA LEU A 425 -3.62 -3.72 27.31
C LEU A 425 -3.46 -4.51 28.63
N LYS A 426 -2.40 -5.30 28.77
CA LYS A 426 -2.06 -5.97 30.03
C LYS A 426 -1.66 -4.99 31.13
N GLU A 427 -1.04 -3.87 30.79
CA GLU A 427 -0.69 -2.78 31.69
C GLU A 427 -1.91 -1.94 32.13
N GLY A 428 -3.07 -2.13 31.51
CA GLY A 428 -4.35 -1.62 31.97
C GLY A 428 -4.84 -0.37 31.28
N ILE A 429 -4.72 -0.27 29.96
CA ILE A 429 -5.41 0.79 29.20
C ILE A 429 -6.93 0.66 29.39
N GLU A 430 -7.56 1.75 29.84
CA GLU A 430 -9.00 1.80 30.06
C GLU A 430 -9.75 2.42 28.88
N HIS A 431 -11.06 2.09 28.77
CA HIS A 431 -11.95 2.75 27.83
C HIS A 431 -12.12 4.23 28.21
N ARG A 432 -11.96 5.11 27.23
CA ARG A 432 -12.29 6.53 27.38
C ARG A 432 -13.64 6.84 26.73
N GLY A 433 -14.34 7.82 27.26
CA GLY A 433 -15.66 8.21 26.79
C GLY A 433 -15.60 9.06 25.52
N ALA A 434 -16.68 8.99 24.74
CA ALA A 434 -17.03 9.94 23.71
C ALA A 434 -18.37 10.58 24.07
N SER A 435 -18.53 11.87 23.78
CA SER A 435 -19.80 12.58 23.88
C SER A 435 -20.61 12.43 22.59
N GLU A 436 -21.90 12.79 22.64
CA GLU A 436 -22.74 12.80 21.43
C GLU A 436 -22.18 13.76 20.36
N SER A 437 -21.60 14.89 20.78
CA SER A 437 -20.97 15.87 19.88
C SER A 437 -19.76 15.30 19.13
N ASP A 438 -19.04 14.33 19.71
CA ASP A 438 -17.90 13.67 19.04
C ASP A 438 -18.34 12.76 17.88
N LEU A 439 -19.61 12.37 17.85
CA LEU A 439 -20.21 11.53 16.81
C LEU A 439 -20.96 12.35 15.73
N GLU A 440 -21.34 13.58 16.07
CA GLU A 440 -22.31 14.37 15.31
C GLU A 440 -21.88 14.63 13.87
N ALA A 441 -20.63 15.01 13.63
CA ALA A 441 -20.13 15.32 12.30
C ALA A 441 -20.21 14.11 11.35
N SER A 442 -19.89 12.92 11.85
CA SER A 442 -19.99 11.68 11.07
C SER A 442 -21.43 11.32 10.75
N LEU A 443 -22.33 11.47 11.72
CA LEU A 443 -23.77 11.20 11.54
C LEU A 443 -24.41 12.18 10.56
N GLN A 444 -24.06 13.46 10.61
CA GLN A 444 -24.51 14.48 9.64
C GLN A 444 -24.01 14.18 8.24
N ARG A 445 -22.76 13.73 8.08
CA ARG A 445 -22.19 13.33 6.78
C ARG A 445 -22.98 12.14 6.18
N LEU A 446 -23.32 11.15 6.99
CA LEU A 446 -24.11 9.99 6.57
C LEU A 446 -25.52 10.38 6.16
N SER A 447 -26.23 11.18 6.98
CA SER A 447 -27.59 11.65 6.64
C SER A 447 -27.57 12.49 5.36
N GLY A 448 -26.57 13.35 5.18
CA GLY A 448 -26.40 14.13 3.98
C GLY A 448 -26.31 13.30 2.70
N VAL A 449 -25.61 12.17 2.70
CA VAL A 449 -25.55 11.26 1.55
C VAL A 449 -26.91 10.60 1.29
N ASN A 450 -27.59 10.17 2.36
CA ASN A 450 -28.87 9.45 2.25
C ASN A 450 -30.02 10.34 1.77
N GLU A 451 -30.07 11.59 2.22
CA GLU A 451 -31.22 12.48 2.05
C GLU A 451 -31.22 13.31 0.76
N ARG A 452 -30.05 13.48 0.12
CA ARG A 452 -29.94 14.29 -1.09
C ARG A 452 -30.79 13.73 -2.24
N THR A 453 -31.54 14.62 -2.87
CA THR A 453 -32.39 14.31 -4.02
C THR A 453 -31.86 14.88 -5.35
N SER A 454 -30.89 15.79 -5.27
CA SER A 454 -30.24 16.42 -6.43
C SER A 454 -28.72 16.35 -6.32
N GLY A 455 -28.03 16.41 -7.43
CA GLY A 455 -26.58 16.31 -7.54
C GLY A 455 -26.15 15.38 -8.67
N GLU A 456 -24.84 15.24 -8.86
CA GLU A 456 -24.26 14.34 -9.86
C GLU A 456 -24.16 12.90 -9.32
N ASP A 457 -24.05 11.94 -10.23
CA ASP A 457 -23.88 10.54 -9.85
C ASP A 457 -22.43 10.21 -9.46
N VAL A 458 -22.27 9.19 -8.60
CA VAL A 458 -20.99 8.73 -8.06
C VAL A 458 -20.03 8.27 -9.15
N ALA A 459 -20.51 7.54 -10.14
CA ALA A 459 -19.66 6.91 -11.16
C ALA A 459 -19.01 7.96 -12.07
N SER A 460 -19.79 8.98 -12.49
CA SER A 460 -19.29 10.10 -13.28
C SER A 460 -18.20 10.88 -12.56
N LEU A 461 -18.43 11.26 -11.31
CA LEU A 461 -17.47 12.02 -10.50
C LEU A 461 -16.21 11.19 -10.19
N ARG A 462 -16.36 9.89 -9.91
CA ARG A 462 -15.22 8.98 -9.73
C ARG A 462 -14.35 8.92 -10.97
N LYS A 463 -14.96 8.78 -12.15
CA LYS A 463 -14.24 8.75 -13.43
C LYS A 463 -13.47 10.05 -13.68
N GLN A 464 -14.07 11.21 -13.38
CA GLN A 464 -13.41 12.50 -13.54
C GLN A 464 -12.19 12.62 -12.58
N LEU A 465 -12.35 12.23 -11.30
CA LEU A 465 -11.26 12.21 -10.35
C LEU A 465 -10.10 11.30 -10.81
N GLN A 466 -10.42 10.09 -11.26
CA GLN A 466 -9.42 9.14 -11.75
C GLN A 466 -8.70 9.64 -12.99
N THR A 467 -9.41 10.29 -13.90
CA THR A 467 -8.83 10.90 -15.12
C THR A 467 -7.91 12.07 -14.76
N CYS A 468 -8.33 12.93 -13.84
CA CYS A 468 -7.51 14.03 -13.32
C CYS A 468 -6.17 13.51 -12.74
N MET A 469 -6.23 12.51 -11.85
CA MET A 469 -5.04 11.94 -11.25
C MET A 469 -4.13 11.26 -12.28
N GLN A 470 -4.70 10.51 -13.23
CA GLN A 470 -3.95 9.85 -14.29
C GLN A 470 -3.22 10.85 -15.18
N ASN A 471 -3.87 11.96 -15.54
CA ASN A 471 -3.33 12.94 -16.48
C ASN A 471 -2.27 13.85 -15.85
N TYR A 472 -2.42 14.20 -14.57
CA TYR A 472 -1.61 15.25 -13.95
C TYR A 472 -0.62 14.74 -12.90
N PHE A 473 -0.80 13.50 -12.38
CA PHE A 473 0.00 12.96 -11.29
C PHE A 473 0.53 11.54 -11.57
N GLY A 474 0.79 11.24 -12.85
CA GLY A 474 1.29 9.95 -13.33
C GLY A 474 2.78 9.71 -13.04
N VAL A 475 3.42 8.90 -13.90
CA VAL A 475 4.86 8.54 -13.78
C VAL A 475 5.75 9.77 -13.88
N PHE A 476 5.47 10.67 -14.84
CA PHE A 476 6.13 11.97 -14.97
C PHE A 476 5.18 13.10 -14.59
N ARG A 477 5.71 14.13 -13.94
CA ARG A 477 4.97 15.24 -13.35
C ARG A 477 5.62 16.58 -13.70
N THR A 478 4.83 17.62 -13.90
CA THR A 478 5.31 19.01 -14.02
C THR A 478 4.49 19.92 -13.13
N GLY A 479 5.09 21.01 -12.63
CA GLY A 479 4.39 21.98 -11.80
C GLY A 479 3.16 22.57 -12.49
N GLU A 480 3.25 22.89 -13.79
CA GLU A 480 2.13 23.42 -14.56
C GLU A 480 0.93 22.45 -14.60
N TYR A 481 1.19 21.18 -14.90
CA TYR A 481 0.12 20.17 -14.97
C TYR A 481 -0.45 19.86 -13.59
N MET A 482 0.38 19.77 -12.57
CA MET A 482 -0.08 19.53 -11.20
C MET A 482 -0.96 20.68 -10.68
N GLN A 483 -0.65 21.93 -10.99
CA GLN A 483 -1.50 23.07 -10.62
C GLN A 483 -2.87 23.01 -11.31
N LYS A 484 -2.94 22.60 -12.58
CA LYS A 484 -4.22 22.33 -13.28
C LYS A 484 -5.01 21.23 -12.57
N GLY A 485 -4.35 20.13 -12.21
CA GLY A 485 -4.97 19.03 -11.46
C GLY A 485 -5.50 19.44 -10.09
N ILE A 486 -4.75 20.25 -9.34
CA ILE A 486 -5.19 20.79 -8.04
C ILE A 486 -6.46 21.65 -8.20
N ALA A 487 -6.52 22.50 -9.23
CA ALA A 487 -7.70 23.30 -9.51
C ALA A 487 -8.92 22.44 -9.88
N GLU A 488 -8.72 21.39 -10.68
CA GLU A 488 -9.78 20.44 -11.05
C GLU A 488 -10.27 19.64 -9.82
N LEU A 489 -9.36 19.20 -8.93
CA LEU A 489 -9.72 18.53 -7.67
C LEU A 489 -10.51 19.45 -6.74
N ALA A 490 -10.22 20.74 -6.72
CA ALA A 490 -10.97 21.71 -5.91
C ALA A 490 -12.43 21.86 -6.41
N ASP A 491 -12.67 21.90 -7.73
CA ASP A 491 -14.00 21.87 -8.31
C ASP A 491 -14.72 20.55 -7.98
N LEU A 492 -14.04 19.42 -8.16
CA LEU A 492 -14.56 18.10 -7.83
C LEU A 492 -14.96 17.99 -6.35
N ARG A 493 -14.21 18.59 -5.42
CA ARG A 493 -14.54 18.61 -3.99
C ARG A 493 -15.92 19.19 -3.73
N GLU A 494 -16.24 20.32 -4.33
CA GLU A 494 -17.54 20.95 -4.15
C GLU A 494 -18.70 20.11 -4.72
N ARG A 495 -18.45 19.44 -5.84
CA ARG A 495 -19.44 18.59 -6.53
C ARG A 495 -19.62 17.24 -5.81
N ILE A 496 -18.54 16.61 -5.35
CA ILE A 496 -18.57 15.37 -4.57
C ILE A 496 -19.27 15.58 -3.22
N ALA A 497 -19.08 16.74 -2.61
CA ALA A 497 -19.80 17.09 -1.38
C ALA A 497 -21.34 17.08 -1.55
N LYS A 498 -21.83 17.23 -2.78
CA LYS A 498 -23.26 17.26 -3.15
C LYS A 498 -23.70 16.02 -3.95
N VAL A 499 -22.91 14.95 -3.95
CA VAL A 499 -23.21 13.74 -4.71
C VAL A 499 -24.58 13.16 -4.34
N LYS A 500 -25.28 12.63 -5.32
CA LYS A 500 -26.60 12.01 -5.19
C LYS A 500 -26.50 10.50 -5.38
N ILE A 501 -27.21 9.75 -4.54
CA ILE A 501 -27.47 8.33 -4.75
C ILE A 501 -28.96 8.12 -5.06
N ASN A 502 -29.27 7.23 -5.99
CA ASN A 502 -30.65 6.91 -6.37
C ASN A 502 -31.25 5.83 -5.48
N ASP A 503 -30.45 4.85 -5.07
CA ASP A 503 -30.88 3.81 -4.13
C ASP A 503 -31.00 4.39 -2.72
N LYS A 504 -32.20 4.32 -2.15
CA LYS A 504 -32.52 4.78 -0.78
C LYS A 504 -32.83 3.62 0.17
N SER A 505 -32.59 2.39 -0.26
CA SER A 505 -32.76 1.21 0.58
C SER A 505 -31.82 1.26 1.79
N GLN A 506 -32.19 0.57 2.87
CA GLN A 506 -31.37 0.48 4.07
C GLN A 506 -30.30 -0.61 3.92
N GLY A 507 -30.72 -1.84 3.66
CA GLY A 507 -29.83 -2.98 3.56
C GLY A 507 -29.15 -3.12 2.20
N PHE A 508 -27.91 -3.58 2.19
CA PHE A 508 -27.08 -3.81 1.01
C PHE A 508 -27.01 -2.62 0.04
N ASN A 509 -27.07 -1.40 0.56
CA ASN A 509 -26.99 -0.18 -0.25
C ASN A 509 -25.54 0.10 -0.66
N THR A 510 -25.09 -0.53 -1.74
CA THR A 510 -23.74 -0.33 -2.29
C THR A 510 -23.54 1.07 -2.85
N ALA A 511 -24.58 1.71 -3.35
CA ALA A 511 -24.51 3.09 -3.85
C ALA A 511 -24.10 4.07 -2.73
N ARG A 512 -24.62 3.86 -1.52
CA ARG A 512 -24.21 4.63 -0.32
C ARG A 512 -22.75 4.41 0.02
N ILE A 513 -22.29 3.16 0.01
CA ILE A 513 -20.88 2.83 0.29
C ILE A 513 -19.98 3.47 -0.76
N GLU A 514 -20.32 3.36 -2.05
CA GLU A 514 -19.55 3.97 -3.14
C GLU A 514 -19.46 5.50 -3.05
N ALA A 515 -20.54 6.16 -2.58
CA ALA A 515 -20.52 7.60 -2.34
C ALA A 515 -19.54 7.99 -1.20
N LEU A 516 -19.50 7.20 -0.13
CA LEU A 516 -18.56 7.40 0.97
C LEU A 516 -17.11 7.10 0.54
N GLU A 517 -16.89 6.06 -0.24
CA GLU A 517 -15.58 5.72 -0.82
C GLU A 517 -15.07 6.83 -1.75
N LEU A 518 -15.95 7.44 -2.54
CA LEU A 518 -15.59 8.57 -3.41
C LEU A 518 -15.08 9.77 -2.60
N GLN A 519 -15.67 10.03 -1.44
CA GLN A 519 -15.18 11.07 -0.52
C GLN A 519 -13.77 10.72 0.01
N ASN A 520 -13.50 9.46 0.35
CA ASN A 520 -12.17 9.01 0.75
C ASN A 520 -11.14 9.14 -0.37
N LEU A 521 -11.51 8.74 -1.60
CA LEU A 521 -10.64 8.90 -2.77
C LEU A 521 -10.28 10.37 -3.00
N LEU A 522 -11.22 11.29 -2.84
CA LEU A 522 -10.97 12.72 -2.96
C LEU A 522 -9.97 13.23 -1.91
N GLU A 523 -10.12 12.82 -0.65
CA GLU A 523 -9.18 13.21 0.42
C GLU A 523 -7.74 12.78 0.08
N VAL A 524 -7.56 11.53 -0.37
CA VAL A 524 -6.25 11.01 -0.76
C VAL A 524 -5.70 11.69 -2.01
N ALA A 525 -6.54 11.92 -3.02
CA ALA A 525 -6.15 12.58 -4.26
C ALA A 525 -5.67 14.02 -4.01
N GLU A 526 -6.40 14.79 -3.20
CA GLU A 526 -6.02 16.16 -2.86
C GLU A 526 -4.72 16.21 -2.05
N ALA A 527 -4.57 15.34 -1.03
CA ALA A 527 -3.34 15.25 -0.26
C ALA A 527 -2.13 14.89 -1.16
N THR A 528 -2.31 13.90 -2.06
CA THR A 528 -1.30 13.52 -3.05
C THR A 528 -0.91 14.70 -3.95
N ALA A 529 -1.89 15.40 -4.49
CA ALA A 529 -1.68 16.49 -5.44
C ALA A 529 -0.91 17.65 -4.80
N ILE A 530 -1.30 18.07 -3.60
CA ILE A 530 -0.66 19.19 -2.88
C ILE A 530 0.76 18.81 -2.45
N ALA A 531 0.96 17.60 -1.92
CA ALA A 531 2.28 17.13 -1.52
C ALA A 531 3.23 16.98 -2.73
N ALA A 532 2.73 16.46 -3.86
CA ALA A 532 3.51 16.30 -5.08
C ALA A 532 3.95 17.63 -5.71
N GLU A 533 3.06 18.62 -5.75
CA GLU A 533 3.39 19.96 -6.23
C GLU A 533 4.43 20.65 -5.32
N ASN A 534 4.32 20.45 -4.02
CA ASN A 534 5.20 21.04 -3.03
C ASN A 534 6.64 20.51 -3.12
N ARG A 535 6.86 19.21 -3.40
CA ARG A 535 8.19 18.60 -3.50
C ARG A 535 8.87 18.94 -4.83
N LYS A 536 9.85 19.84 -4.79
CA LYS A 536 10.55 20.38 -5.98
C LYS A 536 11.88 19.68 -6.21
N GLU A 537 11.82 18.40 -6.45
CA GLU A 537 12.94 17.52 -6.80
C GLU A 537 12.41 16.28 -7.53
N SER A 538 13.29 15.45 -8.06
CA SER A 538 12.98 14.09 -8.47
C SER A 538 13.66 13.09 -7.52
N ARG A 539 12.85 12.16 -6.93
CA ARG A 539 13.34 11.13 -6.00
C ARG A 539 12.46 9.88 -6.09
N GLY A 540 13.07 8.74 -6.36
CA GLY A 540 12.34 7.49 -6.49
C GLY A 540 11.19 7.55 -7.50
N ALA A 541 9.98 7.26 -7.06
CA ALA A 541 8.78 7.30 -7.88
C ALA A 541 8.27 8.74 -8.18
N HIS A 542 8.72 9.75 -7.44
CA HIS A 542 8.39 11.14 -7.71
C HIS A 542 9.33 11.71 -8.75
N ALA A 543 8.91 11.77 -10.00
CA ALA A 543 9.70 12.24 -11.13
C ALA A 543 9.13 13.54 -11.70
N ARG A 544 9.85 14.65 -11.47
CA ARG A 544 9.53 16.01 -11.91
C ARG A 544 10.35 16.36 -13.17
N GLU A 545 9.69 16.60 -14.29
CA GLU A 545 10.38 17.04 -15.52
C GLU A 545 10.89 18.48 -15.41
N ASP A 546 10.33 19.28 -14.52
CA ASP A 546 10.76 20.65 -14.20
C ASP A 546 11.80 20.72 -13.06
N PHE A 547 12.09 19.62 -12.37
CA PHE A 547 13.10 19.44 -11.34
C PHE A 547 13.70 18.04 -11.42
N GLU A 548 14.48 17.76 -12.46
CA GLU A 548 14.93 16.40 -12.78
C GLU A 548 15.90 15.79 -11.76
N GLU A 549 16.67 16.63 -11.05
CA GLU A 549 17.69 16.19 -10.11
C GLU A 549 17.13 15.92 -8.71
N ARG A 550 17.76 14.99 -8.01
CA ARG A 550 17.55 14.77 -6.57
C ARG A 550 18.26 15.88 -5.79
N ASP A 551 17.56 16.48 -4.86
CA ASP A 551 18.05 17.60 -4.05
C ASP A 551 18.15 17.19 -2.57
N ASP A 552 19.30 16.67 -2.16
CA ASP A 552 19.53 16.25 -0.79
C ASP A 552 19.69 17.41 0.21
N GLU A 553 20.00 18.60 -0.27
CA GLU A 553 20.12 19.79 0.58
C GLU A 553 18.76 20.25 1.10
N ASN A 554 17.75 20.27 0.24
CA ASN A 554 16.43 20.79 0.58
C ASN A 554 15.38 19.70 0.83
N TRP A 555 15.54 18.51 0.26
CA TRP A 555 14.48 17.50 0.19
C TRP A 555 14.87 16.12 0.76
N LEU A 556 16.02 15.97 1.43
CA LEU A 556 16.33 14.75 2.18
C LEU A 556 15.49 14.71 3.48
N CYS A 557 14.20 14.66 3.31
CA CYS A 557 13.21 14.71 4.38
C CYS A 557 11.89 14.06 3.96
N HIS A 558 11.08 13.69 4.93
CA HIS A 558 9.69 13.37 4.74
C HIS A 558 8.85 14.63 4.54
N THR A 559 7.75 14.50 3.82
CA THR A 559 6.67 15.49 3.81
C THR A 559 5.55 15.04 4.73
N LEU A 560 4.94 15.98 5.46
CA LEU A 560 3.72 15.75 6.25
C LEU A 560 2.64 16.70 5.75
N TYR A 561 1.55 16.13 5.23
CA TYR A 561 0.37 16.91 4.81
C TYR A 561 -0.63 17.01 5.95
N PHE A 562 -0.97 18.23 6.35
CA PHE A 562 -1.97 18.58 7.37
C PHE A 562 -3.28 19.02 6.70
N PRO A 563 -4.39 18.27 6.87
CA PRO A 563 -5.60 18.48 6.08
C PRO A 563 -6.33 19.79 6.38
N GLY A 564 -6.36 20.22 7.64
CA GLY A 564 -7.10 21.42 8.05
C GLY A 564 -6.61 22.69 7.37
N GLU A 565 -5.30 22.87 7.32
CA GLU A 565 -4.63 24.03 6.70
C GLU A 565 -4.19 23.77 5.25
N LYS A 566 -4.36 22.54 4.76
CA LYS A 566 -3.79 22.05 3.48
C LYS A 566 -2.29 22.38 3.38
N ARG A 567 -1.60 22.28 4.50
CA ARG A 567 -0.19 22.64 4.65
C ARG A 567 0.69 21.40 4.58
N VAL A 568 1.82 21.54 3.89
CA VAL A 568 2.89 20.53 3.90
C VAL A 568 4.03 21.02 4.80
N SER A 569 4.41 20.22 5.78
CA SER A 569 5.62 20.42 6.59
C SER A 569 6.68 19.39 6.27
N LYS A 570 7.90 19.60 6.76
CA LYS A 570 9.01 18.66 6.65
C LYS A 570 9.23 17.94 7.98
N ARG A 571 9.55 16.66 7.90
CA ARG A 571 9.98 15.82 9.03
C ARG A 571 11.34 15.20 8.69
N GLY A 572 12.28 15.20 9.62
CA GLY A 572 13.61 14.60 9.41
C GLY A 572 13.54 13.10 9.19
N VAL A 573 14.39 12.60 8.28
CA VAL A 573 14.62 11.16 8.12
C VAL A 573 15.47 10.65 9.28
N ASN A 574 15.14 9.46 9.81
CA ASN A 574 15.93 8.83 10.86
C ASN A 574 17.09 8.04 10.24
N PHE A 575 18.31 8.57 10.39
CA PHE A 575 19.56 7.94 9.96
C PHE A 575 20.28 7.17 11.07
N ALA A 576 19.61 6.86 12.18
CA ALA A 576 20.22 6.22 13.35
C ALA A 576 19.70 4.77 13.54
N PRO A 577 20.21 3.79 12.77
CA PRO A 577 19.97 2.38 13.06
C PRO A 577 20.60 2.02 14.41
N LYS A 578 20.13 0.94 15.04
CA LYS A 578 20.52 0.60 16.43
C LYS A 578 21.77 -0.28 16.52
N THR A 579 21.95 -1.18 15.56
CA THR A 579 22.97 -2.25 15.66
C THR A 579 23.99 -2.26 14.53
N VAL A 580 23.75 -1.47 13.48
CA VAL A 580 24.63 -1.36 12.32
C VAL A 580 24.98 0.11 12.04
N PRO A 581 26.08 0.40 11.33
CA PRO A 581 26.35 1.76 10.87
C PRO A 581 25.26 2.25 9.91
N MET A 582 25.00 3.56 9.92
CA MET A 582 24.09 4.16 8.95
C MET A 582 24.63 4.03 7.52
N PHE A 583 23.73 3.98 6.56
CA PHE A 583 24.05 4.09 5.14
C PHE A 583 23.87 5.54 4.69
N GLU A 584 24.97 6.17 4.30
CA GLU A 584 24.94 7.56 3.81
C GLU A 584 24.28 7.64 2.43
N PRO A 585 23.56 8.75 2.14
CA PRO A 585 22.97 8.99 0.84
C PRO A 585 24.02 8.97 -0.29
N LYS A 586 23.73 8.23 -1.34
CA LYS A 586 24.56 8.11 -2.55
C LYS A 586 23.68 8.17 -3.79
N VAL A 587 24.27 8.46 -4.93
CA VAL A 587 23.59 8.30 -6.22
C VAL A 587 23.29 6.82 -6.44
N ARG A 588 22.04 6.52 -6.79
CA ARG A 588 21.62 5.13 -7.08
C ARG A 588 22.13 4.72 -8.47
N THR A 589 22.81 3.59 -8.53
CA THR A 589 23.26 2.94 -9.77
C THR A 589 22.65 1.53 -9.85
N TYR A 590 22.16 1.14 -11.03
CA TYR A 590 21.53 -0.14 -11.31
C TYR A 590 22.09 -0.81 -12.58
#